data_d298c16e623f7b261909bdf41f8c5744
#
_entry.id   d298c16e623f7b261909bdf41f8c5744
#
_cell.length_a   1.000
_cell.length_b   1.000
_cell.length_c   1.000
_cell.angle_alpha   90.00
_cell.angle_beta   90.00
_cell.angle_gamma   90.00
#
_symmetry.space_group_name_H-M   'P 1'
#
loop_
_entity.id
_entity.type
_entity.pdbx_description
1 polymer ?
#
loop_
_entity_poly.entity_id
_entity_poly.type
_entity_poly.pdbx_seq_one_letter_code
_entity_poly.pdbx_strand_id
1 'polypeptide(L)'
;KVEYYRPDREAKIMRRLKGANKGPLADESLVHLMREVISACLSCEKALSVAYLGPEGTYTHGAMRKHFGSFPEGVPCHEISQVFRHVEGAISDYGIVPIENSIGGSVNQTLDSLSTGNVKIIGEVTIPIKHQLLSKGKDLSQITKVFAHEQALMQCSSWLRENLGSVELIRTSSNALAATKAKGDSQVAAIAGAEAAKIYGLEVLAKNIEDSVRNSTRFIVLGREVPNTSGSDRTSIMFSASDEAGSLYGVLGILA
;
A
#
# COMPACT_ATOMS: atom_id res chain seq x y z
N LYS A 1 -19.29 20.29 -11.81
CA LYS A 1 -17.84 19.94 -11.74
C LYS A 1 -17.67 18.62 -12.48
N VAL A 2 -16.79 18.55 -13.48
CA VAL A 2 -16.48 17.29 -14.15
C VAL A 2 -15.54 16.51 -13.25
N GLU A 3 -15.96 15.37 -12.74
CA GLU A 3 -15.11 14.42 -12.04
C GLU A 3 -14.24 13.69 -13.06
N TYR A 4 -12.95 13.97 -13.07
CA TYR A 4 -12.00 13.35 -14.00
C TYR A 4 -11.75 11.88 -13.64
N TYR A 5 -11.53 11.56 -12.36
CA TYR A 5 -11.36 10.19 -11.90
C TYR A 5 -12.72 9.59 -11.49
N ARG A 6 -13.09 8.49 -12.12
CA ARG A 6 -14.37 7.78 -11.95
C ARG A 6 -14.12 6.30 -11.62
N PRO A 7 -13.94 5.96 -10.33
CA PRO A 7 -13.64 4.57 -9.93
C PRO A 7 -14.72 3.57 -10.33
N ASP A 8 -16.00 3.98 -10.32
CA ASP A 8 -17.13 3.19 -10.79
C ASP A 8 -17.00 2.80 -12.28
N ARG A 9 -16.61 3.77 -13.11
CA ARG A 9 -16.42 3.56 -14.56
C ARG A 9 -15.20 2.68 -14.82
N GLU A 10 -14.08 2.93 -14.14
CA GLU A 10 -12.88 2.11 -14.28
C GLU A 10 -13.14 0.66 -13.88
N ALA A 11 -13.84 0.42 -12.75
CA ALA A 11 -14.21 -0.92 -12.33
C ALA A 11 -15.05 -1.67 -13.38
N LYS A 12 -16.00 -0.97 -14.04
CA LYS A 12 -16.80 -1.53 -15.14
C LYS A 12 -15.94 -1.86 -16.36
N ILE A 13 -15.02 -0.98 -16.74
CA ILE A 13 -14.06 -1.21 -17.84
C ILE A 13 -13.23 -2.45 -17.55
N MET A 14 -12.63 -2.55 -16.36
CA MET A 14 -11.76 -3.68 -16.00
C MET A 14 -12.52 -5.02 -15.99
N ARG A 15 -13.77 -5.05 -15.50
CA ARG A 15 -14.62 -6.26 -15.58
C ARG A 15 -14.93 -6.66 -17.01
N ARG A 16 -15.30 -5.69 -17.86
CA ARG A 16 -15.57 -5.96 -19.27
C ARG A 16 -14.33 -6.53 -19.98
N LEU A 17 -13.15 -5.98 -19.69
CA LEU A 17 -11.88 -6.46 -20.26
C LEU A 17 -11.59 -7.91 -19.84
N LYS A 18 -11.72 -8.23 -18.55
CA LYS A 18 -11.54 -9.60 -18.05
C LYS A 18 -12.54 -10.57 -18.71
N GLY A 19 -13.81 -10.19 -18.79
CA GLY A 19 -14.83 -11.03 -19.41
C GLY A 19 -14.66 -11.25 -20.93
N ALA A 20 -14.01 -10.31 -21.62
CA ALA A 20 -13.70 -10.38 -23.04
C ALA A 20 -12.34 -11.04 -23.34
N ASN A 21 -11.49 -11.21 -22.36
CA ASN A 21 -10.14 -11.77 -22.54
C ASN A 21 -10.22 -13.26 -22.88
N LYS A 22 -9.81 -13.61 -24.09
CA LYS A 22 -9.65 -14.99 -24.59
C LYS A 22 -8.24 -15.22 -25.12
N GLY A 23 -7.36 -14.26 -24.88
CA GLY A 23 -5.99 -14.28 -25.36
C GLY A 23 -5.01 -14.93 -24.38
N PRO A 24 -3.73 -15.01 -24.74
CA PRO A 24 -2.68 -15.62 -23.92
C PRO A 24 -2.25 -14.75 -22.73
N LEU A 25 -2.62 -13.46 -22.69
CA LEU A 25 -2.31 -12.58 -21.57
C LEU A 25 -3.20 -12.92 -20.36
N ALA A 26 -2.58 -13.05 -19.18
CA ALA A 26 -3.32 -13.18 -17.93
C ALA A 26 -4.17 -11.93 -17.66
N ASP A 27 -5.34 -12.10 -17.06
CA ASP A 27 -6.28 -11.02 -16.74
C ASP A 27 -5.63 -9.90 -15.92
N GLU A 28 -4.76 -10.25 -14.97
CA GLU A 28 -4.03 -9.30 -14.14
C GLU A 28 -3.09 -8.41 -14.98
N SER A 29 -2.41 -9.00 -15.96
CA SER A 29 -1.52 -8.27 -16.88
C SER A 29 -2.31 -7.32 -17.77
N LEU A 30 -3.45 -7.77 -18.29
CA LEU A 30 -4.34 -6.95 -19.11
C LEU A 30 -4.90 -5.75 -18.32
N VAL A 31 -5.35 -5.99 -17.09
CA VAL A 31 -5.83 -4.94 -16.18
C VAL A 31 -4.73 -3.94 -15.86
N HIS A 32 -3.51 -4.42 -15.61
CA HIS A 32 -2.37 -3.53 -15.34
C HIS A 32 -2.07 -2.61 -16.53
N LEU A 33 -1.95 -3.16 -17.73
CA LEU A 33 -1.70 -2.39 -18.95
C LEU A 33 -2.81 -1.35 -19.20
N MET A 34 -4.08 -1.74 -19.07
CA MET A 34 -5.20 -0.81 -19.27
C MET A 34 -5.22 0.29 -18.21
N ARG A 35 -4.84 -0.01 -16.96
CA ARG A 35 -4.74 1.00 -15.92
C ARG A 35 -3.67 2.04 -16.23
N GLU A 36 -2.52 1.64 -16.75
CA GLU A 36 -1.48 2.57 -17.20
C GLU A 36 -1.96 3.45 -18.35
N VAL A 37 -2.70 2.88 -19.31
CA VAL A 37 -3.31 3.67 -20.41
C VAL A 37 -4.31 4.70 -19.87
N ILE A 38 -5.23 4.29 -18.98
CA ILE A 38 -6.21 5.20 -18.37
C ILE A 38 -5.49 6.28 -17.56
N SER A 39 -4.50 5.92 -16.76
CA SER A 39 -3.70 6.84 -15.95
C SER A 39 -3.00 7.89 -16.82
N ALA A 40 -2.38 7.46 -17.94
CA ALA A 40 -1.76 8.35 -18.89
C ALA A 40 -2.77 9.31 -19.53
N CYS A 41 -3.93 8.81 -19.97
CA CYS A 41 -4.99 9.65 -20.55
C CYS A 41 -5.52 10.69 -19.54
N LEU A 42 -5.76 10.28 -18.30
CA LEU A 42 -6.21 11.20 -17.24
C LEU A 42 -5.17 12.29 -16.96
N SER A 43 -3.89 11.96 -16.98
CA SER A 43 -2.83 12.95 -16.76
C SER A 43 -2.75 14.03 -17.83
N CYS A 44 -3.19 13.72 -19.06
CA CYS A 44 -3.32 14.71 -20.14
C CYS A 44 -4.46 15.70 -19.91
N GLU A 45 -5.50 15.30 -19.17
CA GLU A 45 -6.64 16.18 -18.87
C GLU A 45 -6.41 16.98 -17.58
N LYS A 46 -5.95 16.29 -16.53
CA LYS A 46 -5.63 16.88 -15.23
C LYS A 46 -4.59 16.03 -14.51
N ALA A 47 -3.50 16.66 -14.07
CA ALA A 47 -2.58 16.01 -13.14
C ALA A 47 -3.30 15.76 -11.81
N LEU A 48 -3.53 14.47 -11.48
CA LEU A 48 -4.11 14.08 -10.20
C LEU A 48 -3.03 14.03 -9.14
N SER A 49 -3.31 14.56 -7.95
CA SER A 49 -2.44 14.47 -6.78
C SER A 49 -2.99 13.48 -5.77
N VAL A 50 -2.13 12.59 -5.27
CA VAL A 50 -2.51 11.54 -4.33
C VAL A 50 -1.59 11.58 -3.11
N ALA A 51 -2.13 11.96 -1.95
CA ALA A 51 -1.42 11.89 -0.68
C ALA A 51 -1.31 10.44 -0.21
N TYR A 52 -0.14 10.04 0.33
CA TYR A 52 0.08 8.70 0.82
C TYR A 52 1.05 8.69 2.01
N LEU A 53 0.99 7.65 2.85
CA LEU A 53 1.94 7.47 3.93
C LEU A 53 3.32 7.13 3.34
N GLY A 54 4.21 8.14 3.38
CA GLY A 54 5.56 8.08 2.83
C GLY A 54 6.58 7.34 3.70
N PRO A 55 7.83 7.43 3.31
CA PRO A 55 8.35 8.06 2.09
C PRO A 55 8.09 7.24 0.82
N GLU A 56 8.63 7.70 -0.31
CA GLU A 56 8.62 6.95 -1.57
C GLU A 56 9.30 5.58 -1.40
N GLY A 57 8.78 4.53 -2.08
CA GLY A 57 9.28 3.16 -1.93
C GLY A 57 8.64 2.37 -0.79
N THR A 58 7.71 2.95 -0.02
CA THR A 58 6.89 2.23 0.96
C THR A 58 5.84 1.35 0.27
N TYR A 59 5.26 0.40 1.00
CA TYR A 59 4.13 -0.39 0.50
C TYR A 59 2.91 0.48 0.19
N THR A 60 2.71 1.60 0.93
CA THR A 60 1.64 2.55 0.61
C THR A 60 1.88 3.23 -0.73
N HIS A 61 3.13 3.61 -1.06
CA HIS A 61 3.48 4.10 -2.40
C HIS A 61 3.19 3.05 -3.48
N GLY A 62 3.56 1.78 -3.23
CA GLY A 62 3.24 0.67 -4.14
C GLY A 62 1.72 0.47 -4.31
N ALA A 63 0.93 0.62 -3.24
CA ALA A 63 -0.52 0.56 -3.29
C ALA A 63 -1.13 1.71 -4.11
N MET A 64 -0.59 2.93 -3.97
CA MET A 64 -0.97 4.09 -4.79
C MET A 64 -0.76 3.81 -6.27
N ARG A 65 0.43 3.36 -6.65
CA ARG A 65 0.74 3.02 -8.05
C ARG A 65 -0.11 1.87 -8.59
N LYS A 66 -0.37 0.86 -7.77
CA LYS A 66 -1.26 -0.26 -8.16
C LYS A 66 -2.68 0.19 -8.42
N HIS A 67 -3.19 1.17 -7.67
CA HIS A 67 -4.56 1.65 -7.78
C HIS A 67 -4.75 2.69 -8.88
N PHE A 68 -3.89 3.71 -8.92
CA PHE A 68 -4.03 4.86 -9.81
C PHE A 68 -3.16 4.79 -11.08
N GLY A 69 -2.24 3.81 -11.18
CA GLY A 69 -1.21 3.78 -12.22
C GLY A 69 0.00 4.67 -11.90
N SER A 70 0.84 4.91 -12.90
CA SER A 70 2.15 5.53 -12.70
C SER A 70 2.17 7.05 -12.86
N PHE A 71 1.11 7.64 -13.38
CA PHE A 71 1.10 9.07 -13.78
C PHE A 71 0.64 10.08 -12.72
N PRO A 72 -0.18 9.74 -11.70
CA PRO A 72 -0.52 10.70 -10.66
C PRO A 72 0.69 11.20 -9.88
N GLU A 73 0.65 12.46 -9.48
CA GLU A 73 1.64 13.04 -8.58
C GLU A 73 1.44 12.48 -7.17
N GLY A 74 2.43 11.74 -6.67
CA GLY A 74 2.43 11.21 -5.31
C GLY A 74 2.93 12.26 -4.32
N VAL A 75 2.13 12.54 -3.28
CA VAL A 75 2.47 13.47 -2.20
C VAL A 75 2.77 12.67 -0.92
N PRO A 76 4.06 12.44 -0.57
CA PRO A 76 4.40 11.67 0.61
C PRO A 76 4.11 12.46 1.89
N CYS A 77 3.37 11.85 2.81
CA CYS A 77 3.05 12.37 4.13
C CYS A 77 3.80 11.61 5.21
N HIS A 78 4.12 12.28 6.31
CA HIS A 78 4.86 11.68 7.42
C HIS A 78 3.97 10.81 8.32
N GLU A 79 2.68 11.09 8.37
CA GLU A 79 1.70 10.39 9.21
C GLU A 79 0.34 10.25 8.51
N ILE A 80 -0.45 9.29 8.95
CA ILE A 80 -1.78 9.00 8.39
C ILE A 80 -2.71 10.19 8.50
N SER A 81 -2.74 10.86 9.64
CA SER A 81 -3.56 12.06 9.87
C SER A 81 -3.27 13.19 8.87
N GLN A 82 -2.03 13.30 8.42
CA GLN A 82 -1.66 14.28 7.38
C GLN A 82 -2.28 13.93 6.03
N VAL A 83 -2.36 12.64 5.66
CA VAL A 83 -3.05 12.21 4.44
C VAL A 83 -4.53 12.62 4.48
N PHE A 84 -5.20 12.41 5.62
CA PHE A 84 -6.59 12.84 5.80
C PHE A 84 -6.75 14.35 5.62
N ARG A 85 -5.91 15.15 6.30
CA ARG A 85 -5.93 16.63 6.17
C ARG A 85 -5.70 17.11 4.74
N HIS A 86 -4.81 16.44 3.98
CA HIS A 86 -4.57 16.78 2.56
C HIS A 86 -5.82 16.59 1.71
N VAL A 87 -6.56 15.50 1.91
CA VAL A 87 -7.79 15.22 1.16
C VAL A 87 -8.92 16.14 1.58
N GLU A 88 -9.13 16.34 2.90
CA GLU A 88 -10.17 17.23 3.43
C GLU A 88 -9.97 18.68 2.99
N GLY A 89 -8.73 19.16 3.08
CA GLY A 89 -8.34 20.52 2.69
C GLY A 89 -8.20 20.73 1.17
N ALA A 90 -8.49 19.70 0.35
CA ALA A 90 -8.31 19.73 -1.11
C ALA A 90 -6.89 20.10 -1.56
N ILE A 91 -5.88 19.84 -0.71
CA ILE A 91 -4.45 19.96 -1.04
C ILE A 91 -4.05 18.84 -2.00
N SER A 92 -4.58 17.63 -1.77
CA SER A 92 -4.50 16.52 -2.70
C SER A 92 -5.91 16.10 -3.14
N ASP A 93 -6.02 15.60 -4.38
CA ASP A 93 -7.30 15.15 -4.90
C ASP A 93 -7.81 13.89 -4.16
N TYR A 94 -6.89 12.97 -3.87
CA TYR A 94 -7.15 11.68 -3.21
C TYR A 94 -6.09 11.39 -2.14
N GLY A 95 -6.38 10.36 -1.33
CA GLY A 95 -5.43 9.84 -0.35
C GLY A 95 -5.40 8.32 -0.37
N ILE A 96 -4.31 7.72 0.10
CA ILE A 96 -4.24 6.29 0.33
C ILE A 96 -3.51 5.98 1.64
N VAL A 97 -4.13 5.13 2.47
CA VAL A 97 -3.62 4.75 3.78
C VAL A 97 -3.86 3.27 4.06
N PRO A 98 -2.99 2.61 4.85
CA PRO A 98 -3.24 1.24 5.29
C PRO A 98 -4.41 1.22 6.31
N ILE A 99 -5.28 0.21 6.22
CA ILE A 99 -6.37 0.01 7.20
C ILE A 99 -6.19 -1.28 7.99
N GLU A 100 -5.58 -2.30 7.39
CA GLU A 100 -5.44 -3.61 8.00
C GLU A 100 -4.23 -4.36 7.41
N ASN A 101 -3.48 -5.03 8.27
CA ASN A 101 -2.45 -5.98 7.87
C ASN A 101 -2.84 -7.37 8.39
N SER A 102 -2.71 -8.41 7.58
CA SER A 102 -3.14 -9.78 7.92
C SER A 102 -2.40 -10.41 9.12
N ILE A 103 -1.26 -9.86 9.50
CA ILE A 103 -0.46 -10.29 10.67
C ILE A 103 -0.56 -9.25 11.79
N GLY A 104 -0.42 -7.98 11.47
CA GLY A 104 -0.40 -6.88 12.44
C GLY A 104 -1.79 -6.39 12.87
N GLY A 105 -2.87 -6.85 12.22
CA GLY A 105 -4.23 -6.42 12.53
C GLY A 105 -4.58 -5.04 12.00
N SER A 106 -5.56 -4.42 12.64
CA SER A 106 -6.11 -3.12 12.24
C SER A 106 -5.15 -1.96 12.51
N VAL A 107 -5.16 -0.97 11.62
CA VAL A 107 -4.40 0.28 11.79
C VAL A 107 -5.27 1.31 12.51
N ASN A 108 -5.15 1.36 13.84
CA ASN A 108 -6.01 2.19 14.69
C ASN A 108 -6.00 3.67 14.29
N GLN A 109 -4.83 4.23 13.94
CA GLN A 109 -4.74 5.62 13.49
C GLN A 109 -5.61 5.92 12.26
N THR A 110 -5.77 4.96 11.35
CA THR A 110 -6.69 5.09 10.20
C THR A 110 -8.14 5.03 10.65
N LEU A 111 -8.49 4.12 11.56
CA LEU A 111 -9.84 3.99 12.10
C LEU A 111 -10.25 5.25 12.86
N ASP A 112 -9.37 5.79 13.72
CA ASP A 112 -9.60 7.02 14.47
C ASP A 112 -9.81 8.22 13.52
N SER A 113 -8.98 8.33 12.48
CA SER A 113 -9.10 9.40 11.48
C SER A 113 -10.39 9.29 10.67
N LEU A 114 -10.87 8.07 10.37
CA LEU A 114 -12.16 7.85 9.70
C LEU A 114 -13.35 8.23 10.60
N SER A 115 -13.23 8.02 11.93
CA SER A 115 -14.30 8.32 12.89
C SER A 115 -14.54 9.82 13.06
N THR A 116 -13.51 10.63 12.88
CA THR A 116 -13.54 12.08 13.13
C THR A 116 -13.55 12.91 11.86
N GLY A 117 -13.11 12.33 10.72
CA GLY A 117 -12.94 13.03 9.45
C GLY A 117 -14.18 13.02 8.57
N ASN A 118 -14.18 13.89 7.56
CA ASN A 118 -15.25 14.00 6.56
C ASN A 118 -14.95 13.32 5.23
N VAL A 119 -13.78 12.69 5.10
CA VAL A 119 -13.41 11.95 3.88
C VAL A 119 -14.25 10.69 3.72
N LYS A 120 -14.37 10.23 2.48
CA LYS A 120 -15.09 9.00 2.11
C LYS A 120 -14.11 7.94 1.63
N ILE A 121 -14.41 6.68 1.93
CA ILE A 121 -13.73 5.54 1.31
C ILE A 121 -14.32 5.39 -0.09
N ILE A 122 -13.49 5.56 -1.11
CA ILE A 122 -13.91 5.50 -2.52
C ILE A 122 -13.36 4.27 -3.26
N GLY A 123 -12.47 3.52 -2.62
CA GLY A 123 -11.89 2.31 -3.15
C GLY A 123 -11.02 1.59 -2.15
N GLU A 124 -10.60 0.40 -2.51
CA GLU A 124 -9.64 -0.38 -1.74
C GLU A 124 -8.63 -1.08 -2.66
N VAL A 125 -7.46 -1.35 -2.13
CA VAL A 125 -6.44 -2.15 -2.78
C VAL A 125 -5.71 -3.01 -1.77
N THR A 126 -5.56 -4.28 -2.07
CA THR A 126 -4.75 -5.20 -1.25
C THR A 126 -3.48 -5.54 -2.00
N ILE A 127 -2.35 -5.47 -1.30
CA ILE A 127 -1.06 -5.90 -1.83
C ILE A 127 -0.41 -6.95 -0.92
N PRO A 128 0.21 -7.98 -1.49
CA PRO A 128 1.04 -8.88 -0.72
C PRO A 128 2.27 -8.15 -0.20
N ILE A 129 2.63 -8.39 1.04
CA ILE A 129 3.84 -7.86 1.66
C ILE A 129 4.94 -8.88 1.45
N LYS A 130 5.88 -8.52 0.57
CA LYS A 130 7.02 -9.35 0.20
C LYS A 130 8.30 -8.61 0.55
N HIS A 131 9.07 -9.19 1.47
CA HIS A 131 10.32 -8.61 1.91
C HIS A 131 11.49 -9.10 1.06
N GLN A 132 12.30 -8.16 0.61
CA GLN A 132 13.53 -8.43 -0.13
C GLN A 132 14.71 -7.94 0.72
N LEU A 133 15.83 -8.63 0.65
CA LEU A 133 17.10 -8.09 1.14
C LEU A 133 17.75 -7.30 0.01
N LEU A 134 17.92 -6.01 0.22
CA LEU A 134 18.40 -5.06 -0.77
C LEU A 134 19.76 -4.50 -0.34
N SER A 135 20.71 -4.36 -1.27
CA SER A 135 22.00 -3.73 -1.01
C SER A 135 22.55 -3.04 -2.25
N LYS A 136 23.50 -2.15 -2.09
CA LYS A 136 24.35 -1.66 -3.19
C LYS A 136 25.35 -2.72 -3.64
N GLY A 137 25.79 -3.59 -2.72
CA GLY A 137 26.66 -4.72 -2.98
C GLY A 137 25.92 -5.87 -3.68
N LYS A 138 26.69 -6.83 -4.22
CA LYS A 138 26.16 -8.02 -4.92
C LYS A 138 26.42 -9.32 -4.18
N ASP A 139 27.17 -9.25 -3.09
CA ASP A 139 27.62 -10.42 -2.33
C ASP A 139 27.04 -10.39 -0.91
N LEU A 140 26.21 -11.39 -0.62
CA LEU A 140 25.56 -11.57 0.68
C LEU A 140 26.57 -11.75 1.82
N SER A 141 27.71 -12.39 1.53
CA SER A 141 28.74 -12.69 2.53
C SER A 141 29.49 -11.44 3.06
N GLN A 142 29.41 -10.33 2.33
CA GLN A 142 30.04 -9.07 2.70
C GLN A 142 29.14 -8.16 3.55
N ILE A 143 27.87 -8.54 3.74
CA ILE A 143 26.95 -7.74 4.54
C ILE A 143 27.31 -7.81 6.01
N THR A 144 27.47 -6.65 6.62
CA THR A 144 27.79 -6.49 8.05
C THR A 144 26.64 -5.87 8.85
N LYS A 145 25.75 -5.13 8.17
CA LYS A 145 24.61 -4.44 8.79
C LYS A 145 23.34 -4.58 7.97
N VAL A 146 22.21 -4.77 8.66
CA VAL A 146 20.88 -4.81 8.04
C VAL A 146 19.99 -3.77 8.70
N PHE A 147 19.47 -2.83 7.91
CA PHE A 147 18.47 -1.85 8.33
C PHE A 147 17.08 -2.32 7.96
N ALA A 148 16.10 -2.17 8.85
CA ALA A 148 14.69 -2.34 8.54
C ALA A 148 13.77 -1.73 9.61
N HIS A 149 12.48 -1.60 9.29
CA HIS A 149 11.47 -1.37 10.30
C HIS A 149 11.38 -2.57 11.25
N GLU A 150 11.13 -2.32 12.52
CA GLU A 150 11.07 -3.37 13.55
C GLU A 150 10.19 -4.57 13.15
N GLN A 151 9.01 -4.29 12.63
CA GLN A 151 8.09 -5.33 12.17
C GLN A 151 8.69 -6.21 11.06
N ALA A 152 9.46 -5.63 10.13
CA ALA A 152 10.10 -6.38 9.06
C ALA A 152 11.25 -7.25 9.60
N LEU A 153 12.03 -6.76 10.58
CA LEU A 153 13.04 -7.57 11.26
C LEU A 153 12.42 -8.79 11.94
N MET A 154 11.28 -8.61 12.63
CA MET A 154 10.55 -9.72 13.26
C MET A 154 10.02 -10.72 12.23
N GLN A 155 9.43 -10.22 11.13
CA GLN A 155 8.84 -11.04 10.08
C GLN A 155 9.88 -11.79 9.23
N CYS A 156 11.15 -11.44 9.30
CA CYS A 156 12.25 -12.09 8.58
C CYS A 156 13.27 -12.74 9.53
N SER A 157 12.92 -12.92 10.81
CA SER A 157 13.85 -13.31 11.85
C SER A 157 14.50 -14.67 11.64
N SER A 158 13.74 -15.65 11.14
CA SER A 158 14.26 -17.00 10.86
C SER A 158 15.25 -16.96 9.71
N TRP A 159 14.89 -16.32 8.62
CA TRP A 159 15.78 -16.19 7.46
C TRP A 159 17.07 -15.43 7.81
N LEU A 160 16.97 -14.32 8.55
CA LEU A 160 18.14 -13.54 8.99
C LEU A 160 19.09 -14.36 9.86
N ARG A 161 18.57 -15.13 10.80
CA ARG A 161 19.38 -15.99 11.68
C ARG A 161 20.12 -17.08 10.89
N GLU A 162 19.46 -17.69 9.89
CA GLU A 162 20.03 -18.78 9.10
C GLU A 162 21.09 -18.29 8.10
N ASN A 163 20.90 -17.12 7.50
CA ASN A 163 21.73 -16.63 6.40
C ASN A 163 22.69 -15.51 6.79
N LEU A 164 22.39 -14.76 7.87
CA LEU A 164 23.15 -13.58 8.31
C LEU A 164 23.28 -13.52 9.84
N GLY A 165 23.56 -14.66 10.49
CA GLY A 165 23.51 -14.80 11.95
C GLY A 165 24.45 -13.90 12.78
N SER A 166 25.46 -13.27 12.16
CA SER A 166 26.44 -12.39 12.84
C SER A 166 26.35 -10.93 12.46
N VAL A 167 25.35 -10.53 11.66
CA VAL A 167 25.20 -9.13 11.21
C VAL A 167 24.52 -8.26 12.27
N GLU A 168 24.87 -6.97 12.29
CA GLU A 168 24.19 -5.97 13.12
C GLU A 168 22.82 -5.62 12.55
N LEU A 169 21.73 -5.82 13.33
CA LEU A 169 20.37 -5.46 12.96
C LEU A 169 20.00 -4.09 13.52
N ILE A 170 19.68 -3.13 12.64
CA ILE A 170 19.43 -1.73 13.02
C ILE A 170 18.01 -1.34 12.63
N ARG A 171 17.24 -0.86 13.61
CA ARG A 171 15.87 -0.42 13.42
C ARG A 171 15.79 0.95 12.75
N THR A 172 14.82 1.11 11.87
CA THR A 172 14.47 2.38 11.21
C THR A 172 12.97 2.63 11.33
N SER A 173 12.54 3.87 11.12
CA SER A 173 11.11 4.25 11.16
C SER A 173 10.31 3.72 9.95
N SER A 174 10.98 3.32 8.87
CA SER A 174 10.34 2.67 7.71
C SER A 174 11.33 1.83 6.91
N ASN A 175 10.82 0.85 6.16
CA ASN A 175 11.65 0.05 5.25
C ASN A 175 12.20 0.87 4.07
N ALA A 176 11.51 1.92 3.64
CA ALA A 176 12.02 2.82 2.62
C ALA A 176 13.20 3.67 3.14
N LEU A 177 13.15 4.13 4.40
CA LEU A 177 14.31 4.78 5.02
C LEU A 177 15.48 3.80 5.17
N ALA A 178 15.22 2.53 5.50
CA ALA A 178 16.25 1.50 5.52
C ALA A 178 16.93 1.36 4.14
N ALA A 179 16.15 1.32 3.06
CA ALA A 179 16.68 1.26 1.70
C ALA A 179 17.56 2.50 1.36
N THR A 180 17.17 3.69 1.83
CA THR A 180 18.00 4.90 1.67
C THR A 180 19.35 4.75 2.37
N LYS A 181 19.40 4.11 3.54
CA LYS A 181 20.67 3.85 4.27
C LYS A 181 21.59 2.87 3.53
N ALA A 182 21.01 1.85 2.89
CA ALA A 182 21.77 0.87 2.12
C ALA A 182 22.36 1.42 0.80
N LYS A 183 21.87 2.56 0.32
CA LYS A 183 22.31 3.15 -0.96
C LYS A 183 23.79 3.58 -0.95
N GLY A 184 24.33 3.92 0.22
CA GLY A 184 25.67 4.53 0.34
C GLY A 184 26.81 3.53 0.58
N ASP A 185 26.51 2.27 0.92
CA ASP A 185 27.53 1.31 1.36
C ASP A 185 27.19 -0.10 0.88
N SER A 186 28.14 -0.77 0.23
CA SER A 186 27.98 -2.13 -0.30
C SER A 186 27.97 -3.22 0.79
N GLN A 187 28.42 -2.92 2.01
CA GLN A 187 28.39 -3.82 3.16
C GLN A 187 27.10 -3.67 4.00
N VAL A 188 26.22 -2.75 3.59
CA VAL A 188 24.95 -2.47 4.25
C VAL A 188 23.79 -3.03 3.40
N ALA A 189 22.88 -3.72 4.04
CA ALA A 189 21.63 -4.15 3.43
C ALA A 189 20.41 -3.53 4.11
N ALA A 190 19.28 -3.55 3.40
CA ALA A 190 18.00 -3.16 3.93
C ALA A 190 16.94 -4.22 3.62
N ILE A 191 15.97 -4.39 4.51
CA ILE A 191 14.76 -5.16 4.21
C ILE A 191 13.69 -4.18 3.74
N ALA A 192 13.26 -4.34 2.48
CA ALA A 192 12.20 -3.51 1.90
C ALA A 192 11.46 -4.24 0.78
N GLY A 193 10.43 -3.61 0.21
CA GLY A 193 9.70 -4.10 -0.96
C GLY A 193 10.50 -3.94 -2.25
N ALA A 194 10.13 -4.68 -3.29
CA ALA A 194 10.81 -4.64 -4.59
C ALA A 194 10.79 -3.25 -5.27
N GLU A 195 9.78 -2.43 -5.00
CA GLU A 195 9.72 -1.05 -5.50
C GLU A 195 10.86 -0.18 -4.93
N ALA A 196 11.22 -0.37 -3.67
CA ALA A 196 12.35 0.33 -3.07
C ALA A 196 13.68 0.02 -3.77
N ALA A 197 13.87 -1.22 -4.25
CA ALA A 197 15.06 -1.59 -5.02
C ALA A 197 15.21 -0.72 -6.28
N LYS A 198 14.13 -0.55 -7.04
CA LYS A 198 14.11 0.26 -8.27
C LYS A 198 14.36 1.74 -7.98
N ILE A 199 13.64 2.29 -7.00
CA ILE A 199 13.68 3.71 -6.65
C ILE A 199 15.07 4.11 -6.15
N TYR A 200 15.67 3.29 -5.29
CA TYR A 200 16.96 3.60 -4.67
C TYR A 200 18.17 3.02 -5.42
N GLY A 201 17.94 2.30 -6.52
CA GLY A 201 19.00 1.70 -7.34
C GLY A 201 19.80 0.63 -6.58
N LEU A 202 19.07 -0.24 -5.85
CA LEU A 202 19.64 -1.34 -5.07
C LEU A 202 19.46 -2.68 -5.77
N GLU A 203 20.44 -3.56 -5.59
CA GLU A 203 20.36 -4.96 -6.02
C GLU A 203 19.53 -5.78 -5.03
N VAL A 204 18.82 -6.77 -5.52
CA VAL A 204 18.06 -7.73 -4.70
C VAL A 204 18.96 -8.93 -4.41
N LEU A 205 19.50 -9.00 -3.19
CA LEU A 205 20.37 -10.11 -2.76
C LEU A 205 19.59 -11.37 -2.43
N ALA A 206 18.38 -11.22 -1.85
CA ALA A 206 17.48 -12.33 -1.56
C ALA A 206 16.02 -11.87 -1.70
N LYS A 207 15.18 -12.77 -2.21
CA LYS A 207 13.75 -12.51 -2.46
C LYS A 207 12.88 -13.27 -1.46
N ASN A 208 11.75 -12.64 -1.06
CA ASN A 208 10.71 -13.28 -0.25
C ASN A 208 11.28 -13.88 1.03
N ILE A 209 12.02 -13.08 1.79
CA ILE A 209 12.71 -13.49 3.02
C ILE A 209 11.80 -13.48 4.25
N GLU A 210 10.53 -13.15 4.08
CA GLU A 210 9.53 -13.19 5.15
C GLU A 210 9.24 -14.63 5.62
N ASP A 211 9.11 -14.84 6.93
CA ASP A 211 8.81 -16.13 7.56
C ASP A 211 7.37 -16.60 7.25
N SER A 212 6.45 -15.68 6.95
CA SER A 212 5.06 -15.99 6.61
C SER A 212 4.71 -15.58 5.19
N VAL A 213 4.37 -16.56 4.36
CA VAL A 213 4.02 -16.37 2.93
C VAL A 213 2.69 -15.61 2.73
N ARG A 214 1.81 -15.60 3.75
CA ARG A 214 0.44 -15.05 3.65
C ARG A 214 0.31 -13.63 4.20
N ASN A 215 1.37 -12.83 4.21
CA ASN A 215 1.30 -11.45 4.66
C ASN A 215 0.74 -10.55 3.56
N SER A 216 -0.32 -9.83 3.86
CA SER A 216 -0.91 -8.82 2.98
C SER A 216 -1.38 -7.61 3.77
N THR A 217 -1.37 -6.45 3.14
CA THR A 217 -1.94 -5.22 3.70
C THR A 217 -3.06 -4.72 2.79
N ARG A 218 -4.19 -4.41 3.40
CA ARG A 218 -5.31 -3.75 2.76
C ARG A 218 -5.19 -2.25 2.99
N PHE A 219 -5.29 -1.50 1.91
CA PHE A 219 -5.27 -0.05 1.87
C PHE A 219 -6.63 0.46 1.42
N ILE A 220 -7.04 1.60 1.95
CA ILE A 220 -8.23 2.31 1.50
C ILE A 220 -7.82 3.57 0.73
N VAL A 221 -8.63 3.87 -0.26
CA VAL A 221 -8.52 5.09 -1.06
C VAL A 221 -9.54 6.08 -0.54
N LEU A 222 -9.06 7.29 -0.25
CA LEU A 222 -9.83 8.38 0.34
C LEU A 222 -10.14 9.42 -0.72
N GLY A 223 -11.37 9.91 -0.69
CA GLY A 223 -11.83 11.02 -1.51
C GLY A 223 -12.86 11.86 -0.77
N ARG A 224 -13.31 12.95 -1.37
CA ARG A 224 -14.30 13.86 -0.78
C ARG A 224 -15.74 13.48 -1.10
N GLU A 225 -15.95 12.80 -2.21
CA GLU A 225 -17.29 12.44 -2.70
C GLU A 225 -17.43 10.92 -2.80
N VAL A 226 -18.64 10.42 -2.61
CA VAL A 226 -18.94 9.00 -2.73
C VAL A 226 -19.10 8.67 -4.23
N PRO A 227 -18.37 7.68 -4.76
CA PRO A 227 -18.50 7.28 -6.15
C PRO A 227 -19.87 6.63 -6.42
N ASN A 228 -20.29 6.63 -7.68
CA ASN A 228 -21.46 5.85 -8.08
C ASN A 228 -21.20 4.35 -7.95
N THR A 229 -22.27 3.56 -7.87
CA THR A 229 -22.17 2.11 -7.77
C THR A 229 -21.51 1.49 -9.00
N SER A 230 -20.58 0.59 -8.76
CA SER A 230 -19.91 -0.18 -9.80
C SER A 230 -20.65 -1.49 -10.12
N GLY A 231 -21.53 -1.96 -9.22
CA GLY A 231 -22.21 -3.25 -9.28
C GLY A 231 -21.38 -4.40 -8.66
N SER A 232 -20.24 -4.09 -8.02
CA SER A 232 -19.44 -5.01 -7.20
C SER A 232 -18.78 -4.18 -6.12
N ASP A 233 -19.60 -3.69 -5.20
CA ASP A 233 -19.21 -2.71 -4.20
C ASP A 233 -19.15 -3.35 -2.82
N ARG A 234 -18.38 -2.72 -1.92
CA ARG A 234 -18.37 -3.02 -0.50
C ARG A 234 -18.84 -1.81 0.28
N THR A 235 -19.60 -2.04 1.32
CA THR A 235 -20.01 -1.00 2.27
C THR A 235 -19.21 -1.17 3.56
N SER A 236 -18.56 -0.10 4.00
CA SER A 236 -17.94 -0.03 5.32
C SER A 236 -18.91 0.65 6.27
N ILE A 237 -19.18 -0.01 7.39
CA ILE A 237 -20.05 0.52 8.44
C ILE A 237 -19.22 0.65 9.71
N MET A 238 -19.30 1.80 10.36
CA MET A 238 -18.76 2.03 11.68
C MET A 238 -19.93 2.32 12.64
N PHE A 239 -19.95 1.63 13.76
CA PHE A 239 -20.97 1.81 14.80
C PHE A 239 -20.33 1.73 16.18
N SER A 240 -20.96 2.33 17.17
CA SER A 240 -20.69 2.10 18.57
C SER A 240 -21.82 1.27 19.17
N ALA A 241 -21.48 0.37 20.07
CA ALA A 241 -22.44 -0.41 20.85
C ALA A 241 -22.17 -0.22 22.34
N SER A 242 -23.20 -0.40 23.20
CA SER A 242 -23.01 -0.45 24.65
C SER A 242 -22.09 -1.61 25.03
N ASP A 243 -21.34 -1.44 26.12
CA ASP A 243 -20.49 -2.51 26.67
C ASP A 243 -21.33 -3.48 27.51
N GLU A 244 -22.23 -4.21 26.85
CA GLU A 244 -23.15 -5.16 27.43
C GLU A 244 -23.13 -6.48 26.65
N ALA A 245 -23.37 -7.58 27.37
CA ALA A 245 -23.45 -8.90 26.75
C ALA A 245 -24.57 -8.94 25.68
N GLY A 246 -24.20 -9.31 24.44
CA GLY A 246 -25.15 -9.40 23.32
C GLY A 246 -25.29 -8.15 22.45
N SER A 247 -24.69 -7.01 22.81
CA SER A 247 -24.78 -5.77 22.02
C SER A 247 -24.31 -5.94 20.57
N LEU A 248 -23.17 -6.59 20.36
CA LEU A 248 -22.67 -6.88 19.01
C LEU A 248 -23.63 -7.80 18.24
N TYR A 249 -24.19 -8.81 18.88
CA TYR A 249 -25.18 -9.72 18.28
C TYR A 249 -26.43 -8.95 17.82
N GLY A 250 -26.91 -8.00 18.66
CA GLY A 250 -28.05 -7.17 18.31
C GLY A 250 -27.81 -6.34 17.03
N VAL A 251 -26.62 -5.71 16.91
CA VAL A 251 -26.27 -4.97 15.68
C VAL A 251 -26.14 -5.87 14.46
N LEU A 252 -25.46 -7.00 14.59
CA LEU A 252 -25.29 -7.96 13.49
C LEU A 252 -26.62 -8.59 13.06
N GLY A 253 -27.56 -8.80 13.98
CA GLY A 253 -28.89 -9.31 13.69
C GLY A 253 -29.74 -8.38 12.81
N ILE A 254 -29.45 -7.07 12.77
CA ILE A 254 -30.11 -6.12 11.86
C ILE A 254 -29.57 -6.25 10.43
N LEU A 255 -28.32 -6.73 10.29
CA LEU A 255 -27.63 -6.86 8.99
C LEU A 255 -27.83 -8.24 8.34
N ALA A 256 -28.40 -9.20 9.06
CA ALA A 256 -28.67 -10.57 8.60
C ALA A 256 -30.03 -10.66 7.94
#